data_2944d93cd9e51b50df9cc714b92f63f3
#
_entry.id   2944d93cd9e51b50df9cc714b92f63f3
#
_cell.length_a   1.000
_cell.length_b   1.000
_cell.length_c   1.000
_cell.angle_alpha   90.00
_cell.angle_beta   90.00
_cell.angle_gamma   90.00
#
_symmetry.space_group_name_H-M   'P 1'
#
loop_
_entity.id
_entity.type
_entity.pdbx_description
1 polymer ?
#
loop_
_entity_poly.entity_id
_entity_poly.type
_entity_poly.pdbx_seq_one_letter_code
_entity_poly.pdbx_strand_id
1 'polypeptide(L)'
;MKKILKILFIGIFSVSISTGCVDKYKDTKKEVENNILEDNSQDISKKWISAEDIDSIKLNNMRSNIKIYYHNDDKILIKGNLKDKYQFNTENNILDITSKVEEVSDYWITVYLPRKEYKSILIENKDASTKVFDMNVENLIINSNDEIVVDSVEVVNLNLYTEDKKVVITKDNIDKAVIETKNNTNIIVDETKVTSMHMTTDNGNIYARINGDKNDYQVNYGENTTKTQEKQITAISNTGQVEVKFM
;
A
#
# COMPACT_ATOMS: atom_id res chain seq x y z
N MET A 1 20.27 -44.22 49.89
CA MET A 1 19.57 -44.23 48.61
C MET A 1 18.76 -42.95 48.48
N LYS A 2 19.28 -41.95 47.75
CA LYS A 2 18.58 -40.67 47.50
C LYS A 2 17.97 -40.74 46.07
N LYS A 3 16.64 -40.67 45.98
CA LYS A 3 15.94 -40.59 44.73
C LYS A 3 15.99 -39.16 44.23
N ILE A 4 16.60 -38.92 43.06
CA ILE A 4 16.60 -37.64 42.34
C ILE A 4 15.34 -37.57 41.51
N LEU A 5 14.44 -36.64 41.88
CA LEU A 5 13.23 -36.32 41.10
C LEU A 5 13.64 -35.34 39.99
N LYS A 6 13.63 -35.80 38.74
CA LYS A 6 13.80 -34.95 37.57
C LYS A 6 12.46 -34.27 37.27
N ILE A 7 12.34 -32.99 37.56
CA ILE A 7 11.21 -32.16 37.13
C ILE A 7 11.49 -31.73 35.68
N LEU A 8 10.68 -32.22 34.79
CA LEU A 8 10.66 -31.83 33.38
C LEU A 8 9.88 -30.52 33.27
N PHE A 9 10.58 -29.39 33.12
CA PHE A 9 9.94 -28.13 32.76
C PHE A 9 9.57 -28.16 31.27
N ILE A 10 8.30 -28.40 30.98
CA ILE A 10 7.73 -28.12 29.66
C ILE A 10 7.45 -26.62 29.64
N GLY A 11 8.36 -25.86 29.08
CA GLY A 11 8.14 -24.45 28.78
C GLY A 11 7.11 -24.33 27.65
N ILE A 12 5.88 -24.00 28.02
CA ILE A 12 4.87 -23.54 27.05
C ILE A 12 5.30 -22.15 26.63
N PHE A 13 5.99 -22.05 25.50
CA PHE A 13 6.16 -20.77 24.81
C PHE A 13 4.78 -20.39 24.21
N SER A 14 4.00 -19.65 24.97
CA SER A 14 2.88 -18.90 24.41
C SER A 14 3.48 -17.78 23.56
N VAL A 15 3.57 -18.01 22.26
CA VAL A 15 3.77 -16.93 21.29
C VAL A 15 2.53 -16.05 21.35
N SER A 16 2.58 -14.99 22.13
CA SER A 16 1.62 -13.90 22.05
C SER A 16 1.86 -13.22 20.70
N ILE A 17 1.08 -13.65 19.70
CA ILE A 17 0.96 -12.94 18.42
C ILE A 17 0.42 -11.57 18.80
N SER A 18 1.29 -10.57 18.71
CA SER A 18 0.90 -9.19 18.96
C SER A 18 -0.12 -8.78 17.90
N THR A 19 -1.40 -8.83 18.26
CA THR A 19 -2.51 -8.20 17.55
C THR A 19 -2.32 -6.68 17.36
N GLY A 20 -1.23 -6.13 17.90
CA GLY A 20 -0.92 -4.71 17.92
C GLY A 20 -0.71 -4.05 16.54
N CYS A 21 -0.45 -4.79 15.47
CA CYS A 21 -0.33 -4.18 14.14
C CYS A 21 -1.70 -3.85 13.53
N VAL A 22 -2.70 -4.70 13.74
CA VAL A 22 -4.06 -4.49 13.18
C VAL A 22 -4.82 -3.41 13.95
N ASP A 23 -4.65 -3.34 15.28
CA ASP A 23 -5.30 -2.32 16.09
C ASP A 23 -4.72 -0.92 15.84
N LYS A 24 -3.40 -0.82 15.63
CA LYS A 24 -2.76 0.44 15.26
C LYS A 24 -3.23 0.96 13.91
N TYR A 25 -3.66 0.06 13.02
CA TYR A 25 -4.16 0.40 11.70
C TYR A 25 -5.61 0.92 11.72
N LYS A 26 -6.45 0.39 12.64
CA LYS A 26 -7.81 0.93 12.88
C LYS A 26 -7.79 2.36 13.42
N ASP A 27 -6.78 2.69 14.23
CA ASP A 27 -6.57 4.06 14.72
C ASP A 27 -6.16 5.02 13.59
N THR A 28 -5.43 4.54 12.57
CA THR A 28 -5.03 5.37 11.42
C THR A 28 -6.23 5.82 10.59
N LYS A 29 -7.27 4.98 10.45
CA LYS A 29 -8.51 5.35 9.72
C LYS A 29 -9.30 6.43 10.48
N LYS A 30 -9.37 6.36 11.81
CA LYS A 30 -9.96 7.40 12.66
C LYS A 30 -9.16 8.71 12.64
N GLU A 31 -7.82 8.64 12.59
CA GLU A 31 -6.97 9.82 12.42
C GLU A 31 -7.18 10.47 11.05
N VAL A 32 -7.38 9.68 10.00
CA VAL A 32 -7.61 10.17 8.64
C VAL A 32 -8.94 10.91 8.54
N GLU A 33 -10.02 10.38 9.13
CA GLU A 33 -11.33 11.05 9.15
C GLU A 33 -11.32 12.32 10.01
N ASN A 34 -10.55 12.35 11.10
CA ASN A 34 -10.43 13.51 11.99
C ASN A 34 -9.42 14.57 11.47
N ASN A 35 -8.42 14.19 10.67
CA ASN A 35 -7.45 15.13 10.09
C ASN A 35 -7.95 15.82 8.80
N ILE A 36 -9.16 15.55 8.35
CA ILE A 36 -9.82 16.34 7.30
C ILE A 36 -10.27 17.71 7.88
N LEU A 37 -10.36 17.81 9.20
CA LEU A 37 -10.75 19.03 9.92
C LEU A 37 -9.52 19.59 10.66
N GLU A 38 -9.06 20.77 10.21
CA GLU A 38 -8.16 21.68 10.90
C GLU A 38 -6.65 21.35 10.90
N ASP A 39 -5.98 21.70 9.82
CA ASP A 39 -4.57 22.10 9.90
C ASP A 39 -4.48 23.62 9.65
N ASN A 40 -4.29 24.37 10.72
CA ASN A 40 -4.12 25.82 10.73
C ASN A 40 -2.66 26.27 10.49
N SER A 41 -1.83 25.45 9.84
CA SER A 41 -0.47 25.86 9.50
C SER A 41 -0.47 26.88 8.34
N GLN A 42 0.27 27.96 8.51
CA GLN A 42 0.29 29.14 7.62
C GLN A 42 0.82 28.88 6.19
N ASP A 43 1.25 27.64 5.85
CA ASP A 43 1.84 27.30 4.55
C ASP A 43 1.00 26.32 3.70
N ILE A 44 -0.24 26.03 4.09
CA ILE A 44 -1.10 25.11 3.32
C ILE A 44 -1.69 25.86 2.13
N SER A 45 -1.33 25.42 0.94
CA SER A 45 -1.95 25.89 -0.29
C SER A 45 -2.92 24.85 -0.85
N LYS A 46 -3.93 25.33 -1.60
CA LYS A 46 -4.94 24.53 -2.27
C LYS A 46 -4.92 24.83 -3.75
N LYS A 47 -5.05 23.78 -4.58
CA LYS A 47 -5.21 23.90 -6.02
C LYS A 47 -6.38 23.07 -6.49
N TRP A 48 -7.28 23.69 -7.25
CA TRP A 48 -8.38 23.02 -7.91
C TRP A 48 -8.07 22.84 -9.40
N ILE A 49 -8.36 21.67 -9.94
CA ILE A 49 -8.16 21.30 -11.34
C ILE A 49 -9.45 20.67 -11.85
N SER A 50 -9.90 21.00 -13.08
CA SER A 50 -11.01 20.29 -13.73
C SER A 50 -10.65 18.81 -13.88
N ALA A 51 -11.59 17.92 -13.57
CA ALA A 51 -11.42 16.49 -13.72
C ALA A 51 -12.11 15.92 -14.97
N GLU A 52 -12.77 16.77 -15.78
CA GLU A 52 -13.63 16.36 -16.87
C GLU A 52 -12.91 15.43 -17.86
N ASP A 53 -11.70 15.80 -18.27
CA ASP A 53 -10.91 15.02 -19.23
C ASP A 53 -9.77 14.22 -18.60
N ILE A 54 -9.64 14.21 -17.29
CA ILE A 54 -8.55 13.52 -16.61
C ILE A 54 -8.97 12.08 -16.29
N ASP A 55 -8.35 11.10 -16.91
CA ASP A 55 -8.55 9.69 -16.60
C ASP A 55 -7.31 9.03 -15.96
N SER A 56 -6.19 9.73 -15.94
CA SER A 56 -4.93 9.22 -15.42
C SER A 56 -4.19 10.27 -14.57
N ILE A 57 -3.52 9.80 -13.52
CA ILE A 57 -2.76 10.64 -12.57
C ILE A 57 -1.31 10.16 -12.55
N LYS A 58 -0.38 11.11 -12.61
CA LYS A 58 1.04 10.82 -12.51
C LYS A 58 1.69 11.75 -11.50
N LEU A 59 2.33 11.16 -10.49
CA LEU A 59 3.12 11.87 -9.49
C LEU A 59 4.60 11.49 -9.67
N ASN A 60 5.40 12.44 -10.18
CA ASN A 60 6.77 12.17 -10.56
C ASN A 60 7.78 12.82 -9.61
N ASN A 61 8.91 12.13 -9.42
CA ASN A 61 10.05 12.62 -8.65
C ASN A 61 9.65 13.16 -7.27
N MET A 62 8.63 12.52 -6.66
CA MET A 62 8.12 12.94 -5.37
C MET A 62 9.14 12.65 -4.26
N ARG A 63 9.20 13.55 -3.27
CA ARG A 63 9.99 13.41 -2.03
C ARG A 63 9.18 13.90 -0.84
N SER A 64 7.90 13.59 -0.85
CA SER A 64 6.91 14.13 0.08
C SER A 64 5.98 13.02 0.51
N ASN A 65 5.42 13.11 1.71
CA ASN A 65 4.35 12.21 2.11
C ASN A 65 3.13 12.42 1.21
N ILE A 66 2.74 11.38 0.48
CA ILE A 66 1.64 11.40 -0.47
C ILE A 66 0.42 10.71 0.13
N LYS A 67 -0.74 11.34 -0.01
CA LYS A 67 -2.04 10.72 0.24
C LYS A 67 -2.97 10.94 -0.95
N ILE A 68 -3.68 9.89 -1.36
CA ILE A 68 -4.69 9.98 -2.42
C ILE A 68 -6.01 9.45 -1.86
N TYR A 69 -7.10 10.19 -2.07
CA TYR A 69 -8.45 9.85 -1.62
C TYR A 69 -9.49 10.18 -2.68
N TYR A 70 -10.63 9.50 -2.63
CA TYR A 70 -11.83 10.01 -3.24
C TYR A 70 -12.46 11.14 -2.43
N HIS A 71 -13.15 12.04 -3.14
CA HIS A 71 -14.10 12.99 -2.56
C HIS A 71 -15.35 13.15 -3.44
N ASN A 72 -16.33 13.90 -2.95
CA ASN A 72 -17.63 14.02 -3.62
C ASN A 72 -17.76 15.24 -4.55
N ASP A 73 -16.66 15.99 -4.77
CA ASP A 73 -16.62 17.11 -5.71
C ASP A 73 -16.33 16.59 -7.13
N ASP A 74 -16.69 17.34 -8.15
CA ASP A 74 -16.40 17.05 -9.56
C ASP A 74 -15.01 17.51 -10.03
N LYS A 75 -14.27 18.19 -9.17
CA LYS A 75 -12.92 18.71 -9.43
C LYS A 75 -11.88 17.98 -8.60
N ILE A 76 -10.69 17.87 -9.14
CA ILE A 76 -9.53 17.42 -8.38
C ILE A 76 -9.09 18.54 -7.42
N LEU A 77 -8.99 18.22 -6.12
CA LEU A 77 -8.44 19.13 -5.13
C LEU A 77 -7.07 18.63 -4.68
N ILE A 78 -6.07 19.46 -4.76
CA ILE A 78 -4.73 19.19 -4.25
C ILE A 78 -4.46 20.13 -3.08
N LYS A 79 -4.06 19.57 -1.94
CA LYS A 79 -3.66 20.29 -0.74
C LYS A 79 -2.23 19.92 -0.37
N GLY A 80 -1.50 20.85 0.23
CA GLY A 80 -0.16 20.56 0.74
C GLY A 80 0.74 21.77 0.78
N ASN A 81 2.02 21.56 0.97
CA ASN A 81 3.07 22.58 0.90
C ASN A 81 3.36 22.90 -0.58
N LEU A 82 2.38 23.45 -1.31
CA LEU A 82 2.40 23.47 -2.78
C LEU A 82 3.25 24.61 -3.37
N LYS A 83 3.46 25.71 -2.64
CA LYS A 83 4.11 26.91 -3.17
C LYS A 83 5.54 26.60 -3.64
N ASP A 84 5.80 26.84 -4.91
CA ASP A 84 7.10 26.66 -5.58
C ASP A 84 7.72 25.25 -5.46
N LYS A 85 6.98 24.27 -4.92
CA LYS A 85 7.46 22.91 -4.70
C LYS A 85 7.03 21.93 -5.78
N TYR A 86 5.93 22.20 -6.47
CA TYR A 86 5.35 21.32 -7.47
C TYR A 86 5.02 22.04 -8.77
N GLN A 87 5.16 21.31 -9.86
CA GLN A 87 4.67 21.69 -11.18
C GLN A 87 3.46 20.81 -11.51
N PHE A 88 2.45 21.41 -12.12
CA PHE A 88 1.22 20.75 -12.54
C PHE A 88 1.05 20.93 -14.04
N ASN A 89 0.92 19.84 -14.76
CA ASN A 89 0.62 19.82 -16.19
C ASN A 89 -0.57 18.92 -16.46
N THR A 90 -1.40 19.30 -17.43
CA THR A 90 -2.54 18.50 -17.89
C THR A 90 -2.44 18.36 -19.39
N GLU A 91 -2.17 17.15 -19.86
CA GLU A 91 -2.01 16.84 -21.26
C GLU A 91 -2.42 15.39 -21.52
N ASN A 92 -3.07 15.12 -22.65
CA ASN A 92 -3.49 13.77 -23.06
C ASN A 92 -4.30 13.01 -21.99
N ASN A 93 -5.22 13.69 -21.32
CA ASN A 93 -6.05 13.19 -20.22
C ASN A 93 -5.26 12.77 -18.96
N ILE A 94 -4.02 13.20 -18.84
CA ILE A 94 -3.14 12.91 -17.71
C ILE A 94 -2.94 14.19 -16.90
N LEU A 95 -3.17 14.12 -15.59
CA LEU A 95 -2.67 15.10 -14.65
C LEU A 95 -1.28 14.67 -14.17
N ASP A 96 -0.26 15.38 -14.61
CA ASP A 96 1.12 15.20 -14.16
C ASP A 96 1.46 16.20 -13.04
N ILE A 97 1.87 15.67 -11.90
CA ILE A 97 2.32 16.43 -10.73
C ILE A 97 3.79 16.09 -10.52
N THR A 98 4.67 17.01 -10.80
CA THR A 98 6.11 16.79 -10.66
C THR A 98 6.67 17.62 -9.50
N SER A 99 7.39 16.97 -8.58
CA SER A 99 8.08 17.65 -7.50
C SER A 99 9.34 18.36 -8.00
N LYS A 100 9.56 19.57 -7.48
CA LYS A 100 10.81 20.34 -7.62
C LYS A 100 11.68 20.26 -6.36
N VAL A 101 11.26 19.47 -5.40
CA VAL A 101 11.98 19.28 -4.14
C VAL A 101 13.15 18.34 -4.38
N GLU A 102 14.36 18.81 -4.08
CA GLU A 102 15.60 18.05 -4.29
C GLU A 102 15.99 17.22 -3.05
N GLU A 103 15.63 17.72 -1.86
CA GLU A 103 15.94 17.06 -0.58
C GLU A 103 14.69 16.56 0.11
N VAL A 104 14.86 15.49 0.89
CA VAL A 104 13.79 14.94 1.73
C VAL A 104 13.41 15.95 2.80
N SER A 105 12.14 16.17 2.97
CA SER A 105 11.60 17.10 3.96
C SER A 105 10.24 16.60 4.46
N ASP A 106 9.74 17.19 5.54
CA ASP A 106 8.40 16.94 6.07
C ASP A 106 7.26 17.48 5.18
N TYR A 107 7.56 17.70 3.89
CA TYR A 107 6.53 18.13 2.94
C TYR A 107 5.50 17.03 2.73
N TRP A 108 4.29 17.46 2.49
CA TRP A 108 3.18 16.57 2.20
C TRP A 108 2.31 17.10 1.06
N ILE A 109 1.69 16.19 0.35
CA ILE A 109 0.70 16.47 -0.67
C ILE A 109 -0.45 15.48 -0.53
N THR A 110 -1.67 16.00 -0.54
CA THR A 110 -2.88 15.18 -0.59
C THR A 110 -3.64 15.50 -1.86
N VAL A 111 -3.96 14.48 -2.63
CA VAL A 111 -4.73 14.56 -3.86
C VAL A 111 -6.10 13.95 -3.60
N TYR A 112 -7.14 14.77 -3.72
CA TYR A 112 -8.52 14.34 -3.64
C TYR A 112 -9.07 14.23 -5.05
N LEU A 113 -9.53 13.06 -5.42
CA LEU A 113 -10.01 12.73 -6.75
C LEU A 113 -11.53 12.56 -6.75
N PRO A 114 -12.26 13.06 -7.76
CA PRO A 114 -13.67 12.71 -7.97
C PRO A 114 -13.91 11.19 -8.03
N ARG A 115 -15.07 10.75 -7.56
CA ARG A 115 -15.46 9.33 -7.64
C ARG A 115 -15.75 8.93 -9.07
N LYS A 116 -14.79 8.28 -9.69
CA LYS A 116 -14.89 7.61 -10.98
C LYS A 116 -13.82 6.53 -11.08
N GLU A 117 -13.90 5.69 -12.08
CA GLU A 117 -12.81 4.79 -12.44
C GLU A 117 -11.68 5.58 -13.12
N TYR A 118 -10.45 5.35 -12.69
CA TYR A 118 -9.25 5.89 -13.31
C TYR A 118 -8.53 4.81 -14.11
N LYS A 119 -8.01 5.14 -15.28
CA LYS A 119 -7.24 4.20 -16.09
C LYS A 119 -5.90 3.89 -15.46
N SER A 120 -5.23 4.91 -14.92
CA SER A 120 -3.92 4.73 -14.32
C SER A 120 -3.62 5.75 -13.23
N ILE A 121 -3.01 5.26 -12.16
CA ILE A 121 -2.35 6.11 -11.16
C ILE A 121 -0.91 5.59 -11.03
N LEU A 122 0.06 6.43 -11.45
CA LEU A 122 1.48 6.16 -11.34
C LEU A 122 2.10 7.09 -10.31
N ILE A 123 2.81 6.53 -9.35
CA ILE A 123 3.47 7.28 -8.27
C ILE A 123 4.94 6.87 -8.20
N GLU A 124 5.83 7.82 -8.42
CA GLU A 124 7.27 7.69 -8.20
C GLU A 124 7.65 8.57 -7.00
N ASN A 125 7.82 7.96 -5.84
CA ASN A 125 8.12 8.65 -4.59
C ASN A 125 9.43 8.15 -3.99
N LYS A 126 10.36 9.06 -3.78
CA LYS A 126 11.66 8.79 -3.16
C LYS A 126 11.63 9.24 -1.71
N ASP A 127 11.97 8.34 -0.80
CA ASP A 127 12.28 8.65 0.59
C ASP A 127 11.10 9.19 1.45
N ALA A 128 9.85 8.94 1.02
CA ALA A 128 8.67 9.36 1.77
C ALA A 128 7.47 8.44 1.55
N SER A 129 6.54 8.40 2.49
CA SER A 129 5.41 7.47 2.48
C SER A 129 4.38 7.78 1.39
N THR A 130 3.79 6.72 0.84
CA THR A 130 2.70 6.80 -0.14
C THR A 130 1.49 6.03 0.36
N LYS A 131 0.33 6.69 0.41
CA LYS A 131 -0.92 6.10 0.90
C LYS A 131 -2.06 6.37 -0.08
N VAL A 132 -2.76 5.31 -0.48
CA VAL A 132 -3.88 5.37 -1.43
C VAL A 132 -5.09 4.71 -0.77
N PHE A 133 -6.25 5.40 -0.81
CA PHE A 133 -7.45 4.98 -0.09
C PHE A 133 -8.71 5.11 -0.95
N ASP A 134 -9.65 4.17 -0.77
CA ASP A 134 -11.02 4.22 -1.30
C ASP A 134 -11.06 4.55 -2.80
N MET A 135 -10.30 3.82 -3.64
CA MET A 135 -10.14 4.13 -5.07
C MET A 135 -10.67 3.00 -5.96
N ASN A 136 -11.11 3.37 -7.17
CA ASN A 136 -11.32 2.43 -8.27
C ASN A 136 -10.40 2.81 -9.43
N VAL A 137 -9.48 1.91 -9.78
CA VAL A 137 -8.44 2.19 -10.77
C VAL A 137 -8.06 0.92 -11.54
N GLU A 138 -7.91 1.02 -12.85
CA GLU A 138 -7.49 -0.12 -13.66
C GLU A 138 -6.02 -0.48 -13.38
N ASN A 139 -5.12 0.50 -13.37
CA ASN A 139 -3.69 0.28 -13.15
C ASN A 139 -3.16 1.18 -12.04
N LEU A 140 -2.76 0.61 -10.90
CA LEU A 140 -2.09 1.30 -9.80
C LEU A 140 -0.64 0.87 -9.71
N ILE A 141 0.27 1.79 -9.94
CA ILE A 141 1.71 1.56 -9.91
C ILE A 141 2.35 2.51 -8.89
N ILE A 142 3.00 1.96 -7.89
CA ILE A 142 3.70 2.74 -6.84
C ILE A 142 5.14 2.24 -6.71
N ASN A 143 6.07 3.11 -7.06
CA ASN A 143 7.49 2.92 -6.82
C ASN A 143 7.91 3.86 -5.68
N SER A 144 8.29 3.32 -4.54
CA SER A 144 8.68 4.10 -3.36
C SER A 144 9.87 3.48 -2.67
N ASN A 145 10.65 4.29 -1.95
CA ASN A 145 11.70 3.76 -1.04
C ASN A 145 11.22 3.76 0.41
N ASP A 146 9.99 4.19 0.69
CA ASP A 146 9.40 4.22 2.04
C ASP A 146 8.07 3.44 2.08
N GLU A 147 7.32 3.57 3.17
CA GLU A 147 6.06 2.86 3.42
C GLU A 147 5.04 3.07 2.29
N ILE A 148 4.49 1.96 1.79
CA ILE A 148 3.35 1.96 0.89
C ILE A 148 2.14 1.40 1.64
N VAL A 149 1.03 2.12 1.58
CA VAL A 149 -0.27 1.69 2.11
C VAL A 149 -1.32 1.80 1.01
N VAL A 150 -2.02 0.70 0.75
CA VAL A 150 -3.19 0.63 -0.12
C VAL A 150 -4.34 0.09 0.72
N ASP A 151 -5.45 0.81 0.80
CA ASP A 151 -6.58 0.41 1.65
C ASP A 151 -7.92 0.70 0.96
N SER A 152 -8.76 -0.32 0.87
CA SER A 152 -10.10 -0.24 0.29
C SER A 152 -10.10 0.16 -1.19
N VAL A 153 -9.16 -0.38 -1.98
CA VAL A 153 -9.01 -0.09 -3.40
C VAL A 153 -9.55 -1.23 -4.25
N GLU A 154 -10.28 -0.87 -5.30
CA GLU A 154 -10.66 -1.78 -6.38
C GLU A 154 -9.68 -1.59 -7.54
N VAL A 155 -8.91 -2.64 -7.88
CA VAL A 155 -7.83 -2.50 -8.88
C VAL A 155 -7.68 -3.74 -9.74
N VAL A 156 -7.53 -3.54 -11.05
CA VAL A 156 -7.26 -4.64 -11.99
C VAL A 156 -5.78 -5.06 -11.92
N ASN A 157 -4.87 -4.10 -12.05
CA ASN A 157 -3.44 -4.38 -12.00
C ASN A 157 -2.75 -3.51 -10.95
N LEU A 158 -2.26 -4.14 -9.88
CA LEU A 158 -1.52 -3.52 -8.79
C LEU A 158 -0.04 -3.87 -8.90
N ASN A 159 0.83 -2.87 -9.02
CA ASN A 159 2.27 -3.06 -9.00
C ASN A 159 2.89 -2.17 -7.92
N LEU A 160 3.48 -2.78 -6.91
CA LEU A 160 4.11 -2.09 -5.79
C LEU A 160 5.59 -2.47 -5.68
N TYR A 161 6.44 -1.47 -5.58
CA TYR A 161 7.85 -1.64 -5.31
C TYR A 161 8.30 -0.72 -4.18
N THR A 162 9.05 -1.28 -3.21
CA THR A 162 9.71 -0.49 -2.15
C THR A 162 11.02 -1.14 -1.71
N GLU A 163 11.97 -0.33 -1.23
CA GLU A 163 13.28 -0.85 -0.79
C GLU A 163 13.38 -1.04 0.73
N ASP A 164 12.89 -0.10 1.54
CA ASP A 164 13.32 -0.02 2.94
C ASP A 164 12.20 -0.09 4.00
N LYS A 165 10.94 0.02 3.59
CA LYS A 165 9.81 0.04 4.53
C LYS A 165 8.72 -0.95 4.10
N LYS A 166 7.76 -1.15 4.99
CA LYS A 166 6.69 -2.12 4.77
C LYS A 166 5.73 -1.72 3.65
N VAL A 167 5.17 -2.74 3.01
CA VAL A 167 3.96 -2.64 2.20
C VAL A 167 2.77 -3.15 3.01
N VAL A 168 1.68 -2.40 3.01
CA VAL A 168 0.42 -2.78 3.67
C VAL A 168 -0.72 -2.65 2.66
N ILE A 169 -1.45 -3.74 2.47
CA ILE A 169 -2.62 -3.84 1.58
C ILE A 169 -3.78 -4.33 2.44
N THR A 170 -4.88 -3.59 2.47
CA THR A 170 -6.00 -3.93 3.34
C THR A 170 -7.36 -3.70 2.69
N LYS A 171 -8.25 -4.71 2.80
CA LYS A 171 -9.66 -4.63 2.35
C LYS A 171 -9.81 -4.33 0.87
N ASP A 172 -8.83 -4.71 0.07
CA ASP A 172 -8.82 -4.45 -1.35
C ASP A 172 -9.51 -5.56 -2.15
N ASN A 173 -9.95 -5.20 -3.37
CA ASN A 173 -10.38 -6.15 -4.38
C ASN A 173 -9.45 -6.03 -5.58
N ILE A 174 -8.59 -7.03 -5.79
CA ILE A 174 -7.49 -6.98 -6.74
C ILE A 174 -7.62 -8.12 -7.75
N ASP A 175 -7.56 -7.84 -9.04
CA ASP A 175 -7.47 -8.94 -10.00
C ASP A 175 -6.04 -9.47 -10.06
N LYS A 176 -5.04 -8.63 -10.31
CA LYS A 176 -3.63 -9.03 -10.38
C LYS A 176 -2.74 -8.10 -9.53
N ALA A 177 -1.89 -8.69 -8.71
CA ALA A 177 -0.90 -7.95 -7.93
C ALA A 177 0.53 -8.49 -8.12
N VAL A 178 1.47 -7.57 -8.29
CA VAL A 178 2.90 -7.83 -8.16
C VAL A 178 3.44 -6.89 -7.08
N ILE A 179 4.05 -7.47 -6.05
CA ILE A 179 4.59 -6.75 -4.91
C ILE A 179 6.03 -7.19 -4.71
N GLU A 180 6.94 -6.29 -4.94
CA GLU A 180 8.36 -6.53 -4.81
C GLU A 180 8.94 -5.60 -3.75
N THR A 181 9.62 -6.18 -2.77
CA THR A 181 10.30 -5.41 -1.75
C THR A 181 11.75 -5.88 -1.61
N LYS A 182 12.62 -4.96 -1.25
CA LYS A 182 14.02 -5.28 -0.96
C LYS A 182 14.32 -5.22 0.54
N ASN A 183 15.56 -5.54 0.87
CA ASN A 183 16.09 -5.48 2.24
C ASN A 183 15.24 -6.32 3.23
N ASN A 184 15.02 -5.81 4.44
CA ASN A 184 14.23 -6.46 5.50
C ASN A 184 12.76 -6.00 5.49
N THR A 185 12.22 -5.71 4.34
CA THR A 185 10.90 -5.10 4.18
C THR A 185 9.77 -6.13 4.27
N ASN A 186 8.84 -5.91 5.18
CA ASN A 186 7.68 -6.78 5.36
C ASN A 186 6.57 -6.45 4.38
N ILE A 187 5.90 -7.49 3.86
CA ILE A 187 4.67 -7.40 3.09
C ILE A 187 3.51 -7.89 3.97
N ILE A 188 2.51 -7.05 4.16
CA ILE A 188 1.32 -7.33 4.94
C ILE A 188 0.10 -7.16 4.03
N VAL A 189 -0.63 -8.24 3.79
CA VAL A 189 -1.90 -8.23 3.06
C VAL A 189 -2.99 -8.68 4.03
N ASP A 190 -4.06 -7.91 4.15
CA ASP A 190 -5.09 -8.19 5.12
C ASP A 190 -6.51 -7.98 4.57
N GLU A 191 -7.41 -8.90 4.87
CA GLU A 191 -8.82 -8.84 4.45
C GLU A 191 -9.01 -8.53 2.94
N THR A 192 -8.09 -9.00 2.09
CA THR A 192 -8.03 -8.67 0.66
C THR A 192 -8.52 -9.83 -0.19
N LYS A 193 -9.36 -9.52 -1.19
CA LYS A 193 -9.76 -10.46 -2.23
C LYS A 193 -8.83 -10.30 -3.43
N VAL A 194 -8.32 -11.39 -3.97
CA VAL A 194 -7.40 -11.36 -5.10
C VAL A 194 -7.59 -12.56 -6.03
N THR A 195 -7.40 -12.37 -7.34
CA THR A 195 -7.36 -13.47 -8.30
C THR A 195 -5.93 -14.00 -8.44
N SER A 196 -4.95 -13.12 -8.65
CA SER A 196 -3.54 -13.51 -8.77
C SER A 196 -2.64 -12.54 -8.01
N MET A 197 -1.76 -13.06 -7.15
CA MET A 197 -0.83 -12.24 -6.37
C MET A 197 0.56 -12.87 -6.35
N HIS A 198 1.56 -12.08 -6.70
CA HIS A 198 2.97 -12.42 -6.59
C HIS A 198 3.65 -11.47 -5.62
N MET A 199 4.20 -12.01 -4.54
CA MET A 199 4.87 -11.26 -3.48
C MET A 199 6.31 -11.75 -3.31
N THR A 200 7.27 -10.86 -3.38
CA THR A 200 8.68 -11.15 -3.16
C THR A 200 9.32 -10.17 -2.20
N THR A 201 10.17 -10.66 -1.33
CA THR A 201 11.03 -9.86 -0.45
C THR A 201 12.38 -10.53 -0.25
N ASP A 202 13.45 -9.77 -0.09
CA ASP A 202 14.76 -10.35 0.17
C ASP A 202 14.81 -11.03 1.56
N ASN A 203 14.61 -10.29 2.63
CA ASN A 203 14.75 -10.80 3.99
C ASN A 203 13.56 -10.45 4.90
N GLY A 204 12.53 -9.81 4.38
CA GLY A 204 11.33 -9.45 5.12
C GLY A 204 10.37 -10.62 5.30
N ASN A 205 9.38 -10.43 6.14
CA ASN A 205 8.30 -11.38 6.33
C ASN A 205 7.13 -11.08 5.40
N ILE A 206 6.42 -12.11 4.97
CA ILE A 206 5.18 -12.00 4.20
C ILE A 206 4.04 -12.57 5.05
N TYR A 207 3.05 -11.74 5.36
CA TYR A 207 1.84 -12.13 6.06
C TYR A 207 0.63 -11.77 5.19
N ALA A 208 -0.13 -12.78 4.74
CA ALA A 208 -1.29 -12.56 3.91
C ALA A 208 -2.53 -13.26 4.50
N ARG A 209 -3.61 -12.50 4.72
CA ARG A 209 -4.96 -13.00 4.99
C ARG A 209 -5.84 -12.68 3.79
N ILE A 210 -6.25 -13.70 3.07
CA ILE A 210 -6.97 -13.61 1.80
C ILE A 210 -8.43 -13.96 2.01
N ASN A 211 -9.33 -13.12 1.52
CA ASN A 211 -10.77 -13.39 1.51
C ASN A 211 -11.10 -14.40 0.40
N GLY A 212 -11.45 -15.63 0.78
CA GLY A 212 -11.85 -16.67 -0.17
C GLY A 212 -11.63 -18.09 0.36
N ASP A 213 -12.18 -19.08 -0.33
CA ASP A 213 -11.97 -20.47 0.02
C ASP A 213 -10.55 -20.90 -0.43
N LYS A 214 -9.79 -21.48 0.51
CA LYS A 214 -8.45 -22.01 0.24
C LYS A 214 -8.41 -22.98 -0.96
N ASN A 215 -9.48 -23.73 -1.17
CA ASN A 215 -9.56 -24.73 -2.25
C ASN A 215 -9.63 -24.08 -3.65
N ASP A 216 -9.97 -22.81 -3.74
CA ASP A 216 -10.00 -22.06 -4.99
C ASP A 216 -8.60 -21.60 -5.42
N TYR A 217 -7.60 -21.66 -4.54
CA TYR A 217 -6.29 -21.07 -4.75
C TYR A 217 -5.17 -22.09 -4.83
N GLN A 218 -4.27 -21.90 -5.77
CA GLN A 218 -2.95 -22.48 -5.74
C GLN A 218 -1.99 -21.55 -4.98
N VAL A 219 -1.41 -22.04 -3.87
CA VAL A 219 -0.43 -21.27 -3.10
C VAL A 219 0.96 -21.85 -3.32
N ASN A 220 1.89 -21.00 -3.71
CA ASN A 220 3.27 -21.35 -4.03
C ASN A 220 4.25 -20.58 -3.13
N TYR A 221 5.22 -21.31 -2.58
CA TYR A 221 6.26 -20.76 -1.71
C TYR A 221 7.66 -20.86 -2.35
N GLY A 222 7.76 -20.69 -3.68
CA GLY A 222 8.99 -20.75 -4.44
C GLY A 222 8.81 -20.39 -5.90
N GLU A 223 9.92 -20.25 -6.65
CA GLU A 223 9.93 -19.77 -8.03
C GLU A 223 9.34 -20.74 -9.07
N ASN A 224 9.36 -22.04 -8.79
CA ASN A 224 8.96 -23.06 -9.75
C ASN A 224 7.48 -23.45 -9.58
N THR A 225 6.61 -22.85 -10.37
CA THR A 225 5.18 -23.12 -10.32
C THR A 225 4.62 -23.54 -11.67
N THR A 226 4.03 -24.72 -11.73
CA THR A 226 3.14 -25.11 -12.81
C THR A 226 1.75 -24.54 -12.53
N LYS A 227 1.24 -23.71 -13.42
CA LYS A 227 -0.11 -23.14 -13.29
C LYS A 227 -1.15 -24.25 -13.43
N THR A 228 -1.91 -24.53 -12.37
CA THR A 228 -2.97 -25.54 -12.37
C THR A 228 -4.34 -24.99 -11.97
N GLN A 229 -4.39 -23.81 -11.36
CA GLN A 229 -5.63 -23.14 -10.95
C GLN A 229 -5.69 -21.71 -11.49
N GLU A 230 -6.91 -21.19 -11.64
CA GLU A 230 -7.17 -19.83 -12.12
C GLU A 230 -6.72 -18.79 -11.09
N LYS A 231 -6.98 -19.04 -9.80
CA LYS A 231 -6.54 -18.20 -8.70
C LYS A 231 -5.20 -18.66 -8.14
N GLN A 232 -4.25 -17.75 -8.02
CA GLN A 232 -2.89 -18.07 -7.63
C GLN A 232 -2.30 -17.06 -6.65
N ILE A 233 -1.57 -17.56 -5.67
CA ILE A 233 -0.75 -16.76 -4.76
C ILE A 233 0.66 -17.33 -4.74
N THR A 234 1.62 -16.51 -5.08
CA THR A 234 3.05 -16.81 -4.93
C THR A 234 3.63 -15.90 -3.90
N ALA A 235 4.31 -16.44 -2.88
CA ALA A 235 4.93 -15.69 -1.82
C ALA A 235 6.33 -16.20 -1.54
N ILE A 236 7.34 -15.38 -1.76
CA ILE A 236 8.76 -15.75 -1.68
C ILE A 236 9.50 -14.77 -0.77
N SER A 237 10.17 -15.30 0.24
CA SER A 237 11.16 -14.56 1.03
C SER A 237 12.43 -15.39 1.12
N ASN A 238 13.60 -14.78 0.92
CA ASN A 238 14.86 -15.52 0.96
C ASN A 238 15.20 -16.02 2.38
N THR A 239 14.89 -15.23 3.41
CA THR A 239 15.21 -15.59 4.81
C THR A 239 14.09 -15.35 5.81
N GLY A 240 13.05 -14.60 5.44
CA GLY A 240 11.93 -14.25 6.31
C GLY A 240 10.87 -15.34 6.41
N GLN A 241 9.92 -15.14 7.30
CA GLN A 241 8.76 -16.00 7.44
C GLN A 241 7.70 -15.69 6.37
N VAL A 242 7.07 -16.72 5.84
CA VAL A 242 5.97 -16.59 4.89
C VAL A 242 4.73 -17.28 5.45
N GLU A 243 3.65 -16.55 5.62
CA GLU A 243 2.37 -17.05 6.10
C GLU A 243 1.24 -16.56 5.20
N VAL A 244 0.48 -17.50 4.60
CA VAL A 244 -0.74 -17.22 3.82
C VAL A 244 -1.92 -17.93 4.47
N LYS A 245 -2.91 -17.17 4.89
CA LYS A 245 -4.17 -17.65 5.49
C LYS A 245 -5.36 -17.26 4.65
N PHE A 246 -6.43 -18.02 4.74
CA PHE A 246 -7.71 -17.75 4.08
C PHE A 246 -8.80 -17.53 5.13
N MET A 247 -9.74 -16.63 4.82
CA MET A 247 -10.85 -16.29 5.69
C MET A 247 -12.18 -16.46 4.94
#